data_9fef17b52f11e1f5ea52f3c6447e4e18
#
_entry.id   9fef17b52f11e1f5ea52f3c6447e4e18
#
_cell.length_a   1.000
_cell.length_b   1.000
_cell.length_c   1.000
_cell.angle_alpha   90.00
_cell.angle_beta   90.00
_cell.angle_gamma   90.00
#
_symmetry.space_group_name_H-M   'P 1'
#
loop_
_entity.id
_entity.type
_entity.pdbx_description
1 polymer ?
#
loop_
_entity_poly.entity_id
_entity_poly.type
_entity_poly.pdbx_seq_one_letter_code
_entity_poly.pdbx_strand_id
1 'polypeptide(L)'
;ALPICSLEDGDDAPEQTLAFDKLVVTTGSRPVIPPIPGIDSPHVLLCKNWDHAIAIKEKAKTAKSAVVIGSGYIGAEIAEQFSVTGVKTTLVDGLDRPLANNFDKTITDQVAAAFEEHGVTLALGQKVVEFHDNDDNTVTVVTEKGEYTAEMAILAVGFLPNTDLLKGKVDMLPNG
;
A
#
# COMPACT_ATOMS: atom_id res chain seq x y z
N ALA A 1 17.76 31.02 -5.93
CA ALA A 1 16.54 30.86 -5.14
C ALA A 1 15.62 29.90 -5.87
N LEU A 2 15.09 28.89 -5.20
CA LEU A 2 14.04 28.03 -5.74
C LEU A 2 12.69 28.67 -5.41
N PRO A 3 11.73 28.75 -6.35
CA PRO A 3 10.38 29.13 -6.02
C PRO A 3 9.81 28.07 -5.07
N ILE A 4 9.37 28.48 -3.92
CA ILE A 4 8.76 27.60 -2.93
C ILE A 4 7.29 27.94 -2.84
N CYS A 5 6.50 26.94 -3.07
CA CYS A 5 5.08 26.72 -2.80
C CYS A 5 4.24 27.90 -2.32
N SER A 6 3.09 28.03 -2.93
CA SER A 6 1.93 28.66 -2.31
C SER A 6 1.67 28.05 -0.91
N LEU A 7 1.57 28.89 0.08
CA LEU A 7 1.37 28.46 1.47
C LEU A 7 -0.09 28.23 1.81
N GLU A 8 -1.06 28.59 0.98
CA GLU A 8 -2.50 28.37 1.23
C GLU A 8 -3.32 28.35 -0.06
N ASP A 9 -4.25 27.40 -0.12
CA ASP A 9 -5.47 27.37 -0.92
C ASP A 9 -5.38 27.51 -2.46
N GLY A 10 -4.87 26.48 -3.10
CA GLY A 10 -5.16 26.23 -4.51
C GLY A 10 -4.17 26.85 -5.49
N ASP A 11 -4.37 26.52 -6.75
CA ASP A 11 -3.50 26.87 -7.89
C ASP A 11 -3.38 28.38 -8.17
N ASP A 12 -4.17 29.23 -7.51
CA ASP A 12 -4.25 30.68 -7.70
C ASP A 12 -3.44 31.52 -6.69
N ALA A 13 -2.73 30.89 -5.74
CA ALA A 13 -1.93 31.65 -4.78
C ALA A 13 -0.69 32.27 -5.46
N PRO A 14 -0.32 33.54 -5.13
CA PRO A 14 0.83 34.20 -5.75
C PRO A 14 2.13 33.47 -5.44
N GLU A 15 2.96 33.24 -6.45
CA GLU A 15 4.29 32.67 -6.27
C GLU A 15 5.13 33.57 -5.34
N GLN A 16 5.66 32.99 -4.29
CA GLN A 16 6.59 33.65 -3.39
C GLN A 16 7.99 33.07 -3.56
N THR A 17 8.97 33.95 -3.66
CA THR A 17 10.38 33.57 -3.71
C THR A 17 11.03 33.85 -2.36
N LEU A 18 11.53 32.79 -1.72
CA LEU A 18 12.28 32.89 -0.48
C LEU A 18 13.75 32.55 -0.72
N ALA A 19 14.66 33.40 -0.27
CA ALA A 19 16.10 33.11 -0.26
C ALA A 19 16.44 32.27 0.96
N PHE A 20 17.31 31.26 0.79
CA PHE A 20 17.74 30.40 1.87
C PHE A 20 19.20 29.96 1.67
N ASP A 21 19.90 29.67 2.76
CA ASP A 21 21.24 29.09 2.75
C ASP A 21 21.19 27.55 2.75
N LYS A 22 20.16 26.98 3.38
CA LYS A 22 19.93 25.53 3.47
C LYS A 22 18.44 25.24 3.33
N LEU A 23 18.10 24.21 2.59
CA LEU A 23 16.73 23.73 2.38
C LEU A 23 16.57 22.35 2.99
N VAL A 24 15.55 22.18 3.81
CA VAL A 24 15.09 20.86 4.29
C VAL A 24 13.77 20.53 3.60
N VAL A 25 13.74 19.38 2.92
CA VAL A 25 12.56 18.91 2.20
C VAL A 25 11.89 17.77 2.98
N THR A 26 10.66 18.01 3.43
CA THR A 26 9.88 17.09 4.26
C THR A 26 8.48 16.87 3.68
N THR A 27 8.40 16.68 2.36
CA THR A 27 7.15 16.62 1.58
C THR A 27 6.43 15.27 1.68
N GLY A 28 6.97 14.32 2.45
CA GLY A 28 6.36 13.01 2.67
C GLY A 28 6.38 12.11 1.45
N SER A 29 5.40 11.21 1.38
CA SER A 29 5.30 10.22 0.31
C SER A 29 3.85 9.87 0.02
N ARG A 30 3.59 9.32 -1.17
CA ARG A 30 2.29 8.79 -1.62
C ARG A 30 2.34 7.29 -1.82
N PRO A 31 1.22 6.56 -1.70
CA PRO A 31 1.16 5.14 -2.04
C PRO A 31 1.55 4.89 -3.50
N VAL A 32 2.21 3.78 -3.75
CA VAL A 32 2.35 3.26 -5.11
C VAL A 32 0.99 2.72 -5.55
N ILE A 33 0.47 3.23 -6.65
CA ILE A 33 -0.73 2.70 -7.32
C ILE A 33 -0.25 2.19 -8.69
N PRO A 34 0.00 0.88 -8.83
CA PRO A 34 0.45 0.32 -10.10
C PRO A 34 -0.67 0.39 -11.14
N PRO A 35 -0.35 0.51 -12.45
CA PRO A 35 -1.35 0.58 -13.50
C PRO A 35 -1.94 -0.81 -13.80
N ILE A 36 -2.70 -1.33 -12.85
CA ILE A 36 -3.37 -2.64 -12.94
C ILE A 36 -4.85 -2.39 -13.25
N PRO A 37 -5.46 -3.05 -14.24
CA PRO A 37 -6.89 -2.94 -14.52
C PRO A 37 -7.76 -3.16 -13.27
N GLY A 38 -8.75 -2.31 -13.07
CA GLY A 38 -9.69 -2.38 -11.95
C GLY A 38 -9.15 -1.92 -10.58
N ILE A 39 -7.94 -1.34 -10.52
CA ILE A 39 -7.34 -0.89 -9.25
C ILE A 39 -8.09 0.28 -8.60
N ASP A 40 -8.91 0.99 -9.35
CA ASP A 40 -9.78 2.08 -8.92
C ASP A 40 -11.11 1.61 -8.33
N SER A 41 -11.29 0.30 -8.15
CA SER A 41 -12.42 -0.29 -7.46
C SER A 41 -12.64 0.34 -6.08
N PRO A 42 -13.89 0.63 -5.67
CA PRO A 42 -14.21 1.14 -4.35
C PRO A 42 -13.90 0.14 -3.21
N HIS A 43 -13.64 -1.12 -3.57
CA HIS A 43 -13.23 -2.17 -2.64
C HIS A 43 -11.72 -2.25 -2.44
N VAL A 44 -10.93 -1.56 -3.26
CA VAL A 44 -9.46 -1.46 -3.13
C VAL A 44 -9.10 -0.25 -2.28
N LEU A 45 -8.61 -0.48 -1.09
CA LEU A 45 -8.28 0.55 -0.11
C LEU A 45 -6.76 0.75 -0.02
N LEU A 46 -6.35 2.00 0.17
CA LEU A 46 -4.97 2.37 0.39
C LEU A 46 -4.67 2.45 1.90
N CYS A 47 -3.40 2.28 2.30
CA CYS A 47 -2.97 2.47 3.68
C CYS A 47 -1.76 3.40 3.76
N LYS A 48 -1.98 4.68 4.09
CA LYS A 48 -0.89 5.68 4.21
C LYS A 48 -1.15 6.77 5.24
N ASN A 49 -2.35 7.28 5.33
CA ASN A 49 -2.71 8.42 6.16
C ASN A 49 -3.88 8.08 7.09
N TRP A 50 -4.31 9.06 7.87
CA TRP A 50 -5.41 8.90 8.82
C TRP A 50 -6.73 8.53 8.15
N ASP A 51 -7.06 9.19 7.04
CA ASP A 51 -8.33 8.93 6.33
C ASP A 51 -8.37 7.51 5.76
N HIS A 52 -7.26 7.03 5.22
CA HIS A 52 -7.11 5.63 4.78
C HIS A 52 -7.32 4.66 5.97
N ALA A 53 -6.71 4.94 7.11
CA ALA A 53 -6.86 4.09 8.30
C ALA A 53 -8.32 4.05 8.80
N ILE A 54 -9.03 5.18 8.77
CA ILE A 54 -10.45 5.24 9.09
C ILE A 54 -11.27 4.43 8.10
N ALA A 55 -11.03 4.57 6.79
CA ALA A 55 -11.75 3.82 5.77
C ALA A 55 -11.59 2.30 5.94
N ILE A 56 -10.35 1.83 6.17
CA ILE A 56 -10.06 0.42 6.45
C ILE A 56 -10.79 -0.03 7.73
N LYS A 57 -10.68 0.74 8.80
CA LYS A 57 -11.31 0.42 10.09
C LYS A 57 -12.83 0.33 9.98
N GLU A 58 -13.47 1.26 9.28
CA GLU A 58 -14.93 1.23 9.11
C GLU A 58 -15.37 0.03 8.26
N LYS A 59 -14.67 -0.25 7.17
CA LYS A 59 -14.96 -1.42 6.33
C LYS A 59 -14.75 -2.73 7.10
N ALA A 60 -13.69 -2.83 7.89
CA ALA A 60 -13.36 -4.02 8.69
C ALA A 60 -14.40 -4.36 9.78
N LYS A 61 -15.23 -3.40 10.21
CA LYS A 61 -16.32 -3.69 11.18
C LYS A 61 -17.36 -4.68 10.66
N THR A 62 -17.55 -4.74 9.35
CA THR A 62 -18.58 -5.55 8.70
C THR A 62 -18.00 -6.61 7.77
N ALA A 63 -16.82 -6.36 7.20
CA ALA A 63 -16.18 -7.27 6.27
C ALA A 63 -15.73 -8.56 6.97
N LYS A 64 -16.02 -9.68 6.34
CA LYS A 64 -15.64 -11.04 6.81
C LYS A 64 -14.39 -11.55 6.14
N SER A 65 -13.99 -10.93 5.03
CA SER A 65 -12.82 -11.33 4.26
C SER A 65 -12.06 -10.13 3.69
N ALA A 66 -10.74 -10.29 3.58
CA ALA A 66 -9.83 -9.31 3.01
C ALA A 66 -8.71 -9.99 2.20
N VAL A 67 -8.29 -9.32 1.13
CA VAL A 67 -7.03 -9.62 0.44
C VAL A 67 -6.07 -8.48 0.70
N VAL A 68 -4.90 -8.76 1.27
CA VAL A 68 -3.84 -7.77 1.49
C VAL A 68 -2.77 -7.99 0.42
N ILE A 69 -2.47 -6.96 -0.37
CA ILE A 69 -1.53 -7.00 -1.48
C ILE A 69 -0.23 -6.31 -1.05
N GLY A 70 0.85 -7.07 -1.02
CA GLY A 70 2.15 -6.66 -0.51
C GLY A 70 2.38 -7.13 0.92
N SER A 71 3.40 -7.96 1.13
CA SER A 71 3.78 -8.56 2.41
C SER A 71 4.96 -7.87 3.11
N GLY A 72 5.18 -6.58 2.79
CA GLY A 72 6.08 -5.70 3.55
C GLY A 72 5.51 -5.36 4.93
N TYR A 73 6.17 -4.47 5.68
CA TYR A 73 5.76 -4.11 7.06
C TYR A 73 4.28 -3.78 7.19
N ILE A 74 3.75 -2.92 6.32
CA ILE A 74 2.36 -2.46 6.42
C ILE A 74 1.38 -3.60 6.13
N GLY A 75 1.61 -4.35 5.04
CA GLY A 75 0.73 -5.46 4.71
C GLY A 75 0.78 -6.58 5.74
N ALA A 76 1.96 -6.88 6.29
CA ALA A 76 2.12 -7.85 7.36
C ALA A 76 1.35 -7.46 8.63
N GLU A 77 1.48 -6.21 9.09
CA GLU A 77 0.73 -5.69 10.24
C GLU A 77 -0.78 -5.70 10.02
N ILE A 78 -1.25 -5.30 8.83
CA ILE A 78 -2.68 -5.32 8.51
C ILE A 78 -3.21 -6.76 8.50
N ALA A 79 -2.47 -7.70 7.88
CA ALA A 79 -2.87 -9.09 7.83
C ALA A 79 -2.96 -9.71 9.23
N GLU A 80 -2.00 -9.40 10.11
CA GLU A 80 -2.03 -9.79 11.51
C GLU A 80 -3.27 -9.24 12.23
N GLN A 81 -3.50 -7.92 12.15
CA GLN A 81 -4.64 -7.28 12.81
C GLN A 81 -5.99 -7.82 12.31
N PHE A 82 -6.10 -8.12 11.04
CA PHE A 82 -7.30 -8.75 10.49
C PHE A 82 -7.50 -10.18 11.03
N SER A 83 -6.44 -10.98 11.12
CA SER A 83 -6.53 -12.31 11.67
C SER A 83 -6.98 -12.30 13.14
N VAL A 84 -6.43 -11.39 13.96
CA VAL A 84 -6.81 -11.20 15.37
C VAL A 84 -8.27 -10.75 15.52
N THR A 85 -8.77 -9.94 14.61
CA THR A 85 -10.17 -9.46 14.62
C THR A 85 -11.17 -10.40 13.94
N GLY A 86 -10.70 -11.54 13.43
CA GLY A 86 -11.55 -12.57 12.82
C GLY A 86 -11.91 -12.31 11.36
N VAL A 87 -11.26 -11.40 10.68
CA VAL A 87 -11.40 -11.18 9.23
C VAL A 87 -10.56 -12.25 8.51
N LYS A 88 -11.21 -13.11 7.71
CA LYS A 88 -10.50 -14.12 6.91
C LYS A 88 -9.57 -13.44 5.91
N THR A 89 -8.27 -13.61 6.06
CA THR A 89 -7.28 -12.83 5.34
C THR A 89 -6.44 -13.69 4.40
N THR A 90 -6.26 -13.20 3.17
CA THR A 90 -5.26 -13.70 2.22
C THR A 90 -4.20 -12.64 2.00
N LEU A 91 -2.93 -12.99 2.23
CA LEU A 91 -1.78 -12.12 2.01
C LEU A 91 -1.11 -12.49 0.69
N VAL A 92 -1.14 -11.58 -0.29
CA VAL A 92 -0.63 -11.77 -1.66
C VAL A 92 0.67 -10.98 -1.85
N ASP A 93 1.70 -11.59 -2.41
CA ASP A 93 2.94 -10.90 -2.78
C ASP A 93 3.61 -11.52 -4.00
N GLY A 94 4.28 -10.71 -4.80
CA GLY A 94 5.17 -11.16 -5.87
C GLY A 94 6.45 -11.85 -5.38
N LEU A 95 6.87 -11.58 -4.13
CA LEU A 95 7.98 -12.26 -3.48
C LEU A 95 7.54 -13.61 -2.89
N ASP A 96 8.49 -14.49 -2.72
CA ASP A 96 8.26 -15.88 -2.25
C ASP A 96 8.10 -16.02 -0.73
N ARG A 97 8.31 -14.94 0.03
CA ARG A 97 8.28 -14.92 1.49
C ARG A 97 7.75 -13.57 2.01
N PRO A 98 7.01 -13.54 3.12
CA PRO A 98 6.64 -12.29 3.75
C PRO A 98 7.89 -11.58 4.27
N LEU A 99 7.91 -10.25 4.22
CA LEU A 99 9.03 -9.41 4.68
C LEU A 99 10.40 -9.72 4.03
N ALA A 100 10.41 -10.33 2.83
CA ALA A 100 11.64 -10.82 2.18
C ALA A 100 12.67 -9.72 1.88
N ASN A 101 12.22 -8.47 1.70
CA ASN A 101 13.11 -7.32 1.51
C ASN A 101 13.73 -6.78 2.81
N ASN A 102 13.26 -7.24 3.98
CA ASN A 102 13.60 -6.67 5.27
C ASN A 102 14.41 -7.64 6.14
N PHE A 103 14.16 -8.96 6.00
CA PHE A 103 14.75 -9.99 6.84
C PHE A 103 15.26 -11.17 6.02
N ASP A 104 16.19 -11.90 6.61
CA ASP A 104 16.68 -13.16 6.04
C ASP A 104 15.64 -14.29 6.09
N LYS A 105 15.99 -15.41 5.45
CA LYS A 105 15.08 -16.56 5.34
C LYS A 105 14.69 -17.16 6.69
N THR A 106 15.60 -17.16 7.66
CA THR A 106 15.35 -17.75 8.99
C THR A 106 14.20 -17.04 9.71
N ILE A 107 14.20 -15.72 9.65
CA ILE A 107 13.14 -14.89 10.25
C ILE A 107 11.84 -14.98 9.44
N THR A 108 11.94 -14.85 8.11
CA THR A 108 10.75 -14.84 7.25
C THR A 108 10.01 -16.18 7.22
N ASP A 109 10.70 -17.31 7.40
CA ASP A 109 10.07 -18.62 7.54
C ASP A 109 9.26 -18.71 8.85
N GLN A 110 9.77 -18.14 9.95
CA GLN A 110 9.02 -18.09 11.21
C GLN A 110 7.79 -17.18 11.10
N VAL A 111 7.91 -16.04 10.42
CA VAL A 111 6.78 -15.14 10.17
C VAL A 111 5.72 -15.85 9.31
N ALA A 112 6.13 -16.55 8.25
CA ALA A 112 5.20 -17.29 7.41
C ALA A 112 4.44 -18.37 8.22
N ALA A 113 5.16 -19.17 9.03
CA ALA A 113 4.56 -20.17 9.89
C ALA A 113 3.57 -19.56 10.90
N ALA A 114 3.91 -18.41 11.50
CA ALA A 114 3.00 -17.71 12.41
C ALA A 114 1.73 -17.21 11.71
N PHE A 115 1.83 -16.69 10.49
CA PHE A 115 0.66 -16.30 9.71
C PHE A 115 -0.27 -17.48 9.43
N GLU A 116 0.28 -18.61 9.00
CA GLU A 116 -0.50 -19.82 8.73
C GLU A 116 -1.16 -20.37 10.00
N GLU A 117 -0.44 -20.39 11.13
CA GLU A 117 -0.97 -20.82 12.45
C GLU A 117 -2.14 -19.93 12.88
N HIS A 118 -2.12 -18.64 12.55
CA HIS A 118 -3.21 -17.70 12.85
C HIS A 118 -4.26 -17.59 11.74
N GLY A 119 -4.24 -18.51 10.78
CA GLY A 119 -5.29 -18.64 9.75
C GLY A 119 -5.20 -17.66 8.59
N VAL A 120 -4.07 -16.98 8.42
CA VAL A 120 -3.80 -16.17 7.22
C VAL A 120 -3.40 -17.09 6.07
N THR A 121 -4.07 -16.97 4.94
CA THR A 121 -3.69 -17.67 3.71
C THR A 121 -2.53 -16.92 3.03
N LEU A 122 -1.42 -17.60 2.78
CA LEU A 122 -0.28 -17.02 2.07
C LEU A 122 -0.34 -17.35 0.58
N ALA A 123 -0.46 -16.31 -0.25
CA ALA A 123 -0.47 -16.36 -1.72
C ALA A 123 0.78 -15.67 -2.28
N LEU A 124 1.94 -16.28 -2.03
CA LEU A 124 3.25 -15.70 -2.31
C LEU A 124 3.83 -16.16 -3.66
N GLY A 125 4.83 -15.42 -4.16
CA GLY A 125 5.47 -15.68 -5.44
C GLY A 125 4.52 -15.50 -6.63
N GLN A 126 3.54 -14.59 -6.53
CA GLN A 126 2.55 -14.32 -7.57
C GLN A 126 2.17 -12.85 -7.58
N LYS A 127 2.20 -12.23 -8.74
CA LYS A 127 1.84 -10.81 -8.91
C LYS A 127 0.37 -10.68 -9.19
N VAL A 128 -0.22 -9.60 -8.67
CA VAL A 128 -1.58 -9.18 -9.05
C VAL A 128 -1.54 -8.60 -10.45
N VAL A 129 -2.48 -9.00 -11.28
CA VAL A 129 -2.59 -8.59 -12.68
C VAL A 129 -3.89 -7.87 -13.01
N GLU A 130 -4.95 -8.06 -12.22
CA GLU A 130 -6.25 -7.45 -12.44
C GLU A 130 -7.11 -7.43 -11.15
N PHE A 131 -8.10 -6.54 -11.12
CA PHE A 131 -9.16 -6.51 -10.11
C PHE A 131 -10.51 -6.51 -10.80
N HIS A 132 -11.46 -7.28 -10.30
CA HIS A 132 -12.84 -7.31 -10.77
C HIS A 132 -13.81 -7.01 -9.64
N ASP A 133 -14.66 -6.01 -9.80
CA ASP A 133 -15.80 -5.79 -8.92
C ASP A 133 -16.89 -6.80 -9.25
N ASN A 134 -17.45 -7.41 -8.21
CA ASN A 134 -18.55 -8.36 -8.32
C ASN A 134 -19.87 -7.72 -7.88
N ASP A 135 -20.99 -8.22 -8.41
CA ASP A 135 -22.34 -7.71 -8.10
C ASP A 135 -22.75 -7.93 -6.62
N ASP A 136 -22.05 -8.80 -5.89
CA ASP A 136 -22.29 -9.15 -4.49
C ASP A 136 -21.51 -8.28 -3.49
N ASN A 137 -20.99 -7.13 -3.94
CA ASN A 137 -20.20 -6.21 -3.11
C ASN A 137 -18.86 -6.79 -2.63
N THR A 138 -18.26 -7.64 -3.45
CA THR A 138 -16.90 -8.16 -3.28
C THR A 138 -15.99 -7.73 -4.42
N VAL A 139 -14.69 -7.89 -4.24
CA VAL A 139 -13.67 -7.72 -5.28
C VAL A 139 -12.88 -9.01 -5.45
N THR A 140 -12.65 -9.39 -6.69
CA THR A 140 -11.75 -10.50 -7.04
C THR A 140 -10.39 -9.94 -7.43
N VAL A 141 -9.37 -10.34 -6.73
CA VAL A 141 -7.96 -10.05 -6.99
C VAL A 141 -7.39 -11.17 -7.83
N VAL A 142 -7.11 -10.90 -9.10
CA VAL A 142 -6.53 -11.87 -10.05
C VAL A 142 -5.01 -11.78 -10.00
N THR A 143 -4.36 -12.93 -9.87
CA THR A 143 -2.91 -13.05 -9.89
C THR A 143 -2.44 -13.94 -11.03
N GLU A 144 -1.13 -14.02 -11.24
CA GLU A 144 -0.53 -14.93 -12.23
C GLU A 144 -0.82 -16.43 -11.96
N LYS A 145 -1.26 -16.78 -10.74
CA LYS A 145 -1.43 -18.19 -10.31
C LYS A 145 -2.82 -18.55 -9.79
N GLY A 146 -3.68 -17.56 -9.58
CA GLY A 146 -5.02 -17.81 -9.02
C GLY A 146 -5.81 -16.54 -8.77
N GLU A 147 -7.00 -16.71 -8.24
CA GLU A 147 -7.94 -15.63 -7.95
C GLU A 147 -8.36 -15.69 -6.48
N TYR A 148 -8.52 -14.52 -5.88
CA TYR A 148 -8.88 -14.36 -4.46
C TYR A 148 -10.00 -13.34 -4.32
N THR A 149 -11.17 -13.80 -3.93
CA THR A 149 -12.35 -12.93 -3.75
C THR A 149 -12.53 -12.58 -2.28
N ALA A 150 -12.76 -11.29 -2.02
CA ALA A 150 -13.01 -10.78 -0.67
C ALA A 150 -13.89 -9.52 -0.70
N GLU A 151 -14.41 -9.12 0.47
CA GLU A 151 -15.21 -7.91 0.62
C GLU A 151 -14.38 -6.62 0.60
N MET A 152 -13.05 -6.73 0.75
CA MET A 152 -12.10 -5.63 0.58
C MET A 152 -10.72 -6.14 0.17
N ALA A 153 -9.99 -5.29 -0.54
CA ALA A 153 -8.58 -5.47 -0.85
C ALA A 153 -7.77 -4.29 -0.30
N ILE A 154 -6.62 -4.54 0.30
CA ILE A 154 -5.73 -3.49 0.82
C ILE A 154 -4.46 -3.45 -0.01
N LEU A 155 -4.18 -2.29 -0.63
CA LEU A 155 -2.97 -2.11 -1.43
C LEU A 155 -1.82 -1.59 -0.55
N ALA A 156 -0.81 -2.43 -0.32
CA ALA A 156 0.35 -2.17 0.53
C ALA A 156 1.68 -2.44 -0.18
N VAL A 157 1.80 -2.03 -1.45
CA VAL A 157 2.94 -2.33 -2.35
C VAL A 157 4.04 -1.27 -2.33
N GLY A 158 4.04 -0.39 -1.33
CA GLY A 158 5.10 0.59 -1.11
C GLY A 158 4.68 2.04 -1.36
N PHE A 159 5.68 2.94 -1.31
CA PHE A 159 5.49 4.38 -1.39
C PHE A 159 6.48 5.02 -2.35
N LEU A 160 6.07 6.14 -2.94
CA LEU A 160 6.92 7.04 -3.70
C LEU A 160 7.10 8.34 -2.90
N PRO A 161 8.33 8.84 -2.72
CA PRO A 161 8.56 10.12 -2.08
C PRO A 161 8.00 11.27 -2.94
N ASN A 162 7.49 12.31 -2.28
CA ASN A 162 6.95 13.50 -2.97
C ASN A 162 8.09 14.48 -3.29
N THR A 163 9.00 14.06 -4.15
CA THR A 163 10.23 14.79 -4.50
C THR A 163 10.25 15.32 -5.92
N ASP A 164 9.13 15.23 -6.65
CA ASP A 164 9.01 15.69 -8.03
C ASP A 164 9.43 17.18 -8.20
N LEU A 165 9.22 18.00 -7.15
CA LEU A 165 9.65 19.41 -7.12
C LEU A 165 11.18 19.59 -7.21
N LEU A 166 11.96 18.57 -6.88
CA LEU A 166 13.42 18.59 -6.93
C LEU A 166 13.99 18.02 -8.23
N LYS A 167 13.15 17.39 -9.05
CA LYS A 167 13.58 16.70 -10.26
C LYS A 167 14.33 17.64 -11.21
N GLY A 168 15.54 17.27 -11.58
CA GLY A 168 16.44 18.06 -12.43
C GLY A 168 17.09 19.26 -11.75
N LYS A 169 16.91 19.44 -10.44
CA LYS A 169 17.52 20.54 -9.65
C LYS A 169 18.61 20.05 -8.71
N VAL A 170 18.59 18.77 -8.35
CA VAL A 170 19.57 18.09 -7.50
C VAL A 170 19.81 16.66 -8.00
N ASP A 171 20.92 16.06 -7.59
CA ASP A 171 21.14 14.64 -7.84
C ASP A 171 20.18 13.80 -6.99
N MET A 172 19.53 12.84 -7.60
CA MET A 172 18.51 12.00 -6.96
C MET A 172 18.78 10.52 -7.22
N LEU A 173 18.39 9.69 -6.27
CA LEU A 173 18.34 8.25 -6.49
C LEU A 173 17.20 7.90 -7.45
N PRO A 174 17.24 6.70 -8.11
CA PRO A 174 16.19 6.29 -9.05
C PRO A 174 14.78 6.24 -8.46
N ASN A 175 14.67 6.08 -7.15
CA ASN A 175 13.40 6.06 -6.42
C ASN A 175 12.97 7.42 -5.84
N GLY A 176 13.69 8.50 -6.20
CA GLY A 176 13.45 9.85 -5.70
C GLY A 176 14.16 10.16 -4.40
#